data_d99bd4d35a62300ab7917c649c3179f7
#
_entry.id   d99bd4d35a62300ab7917c649c3179f7
#
_cell.length_a   1.000
_cell.length_b   1.000
_cell.length_c   1.000
_cell.angle_alpha   90.00
_cell.angle_beta   90.00
_cell.angle_gamma   90.00
#
_symmetry.space_group_name_H-M   'P 1'
#
loop_
_entity.id
_entity.type
_entity.pdbx_description
1 polymer ?
#
loop_
_entity_poly.entity_id
_entity_poly.type
_entity_poly.pdbx_seq_one_letter_code
_entity_poly.pdbx_strand_id
1 'polypeptide(L)'
;MESEDVICTANALESLGAKIVCKGSGLWSIQGVGIGGFRQPDNIIDCGNSGTSARLLMGAVSTSFINVTFTGDNSLRKRPMDRVLIPLAEFGTSFSTNVDNKLPIHVSGSEEPIPIIYKLPVPSAQVKSAILLGGLNARGRTTVVETEASRDHTEKMLKALSLIHI
;
A
#
# COMPACT_ATOMS: atom_id res chain seq x y z
N MET A 1 2.67 -21.12 1.78
CA MET A 1 4.12 -20.79 1.90
C MET A 1 4.18 -19.59 2.84
N GLU A 2 4.84 -19.73 3.96
CA GLU A 2 5.00 -18.64 4.96
C GLU A 2 6.36 -17.98 4.71
N SER A 3 6.42 -17.17 3.64
CA SER A 3 7.62 -16.39 3.37
C SER A 3 7.71 -15.19 4.31
N GLU A 4 8.91 -14.69 4.54
CA GLU A 4 9.17 -13.50 5.34
C GLU A 4 8.30 -12.31 4.91
N ASP A 5 8.13 -12.11 3.59
CA ASP A 5 7.27 -11.06 3.02
C ASP A 5 5.80 -11.18 3.49
N VAL A 6 5.27 -12.41 3.57
CA VAL A 6 3.89 -12.66 4.02
C VAL A 6 3.76 -12.34 5.51
N ILE A 7 4.74 -12.78 6.32
CA ILE A 7 4.76 -12.51 7.76
C ILE A 7 4.86 -11.02 8.04
N CYS A 8 5.79 -10.31 7.39
CA CYS A 8 5.92 -8.85 7.53
C CYS A 8 4.63 -8.12 7.15
N THR A 9 3.96 -8.56 6.07
CA THR A 9 2.68 -7.97 5.65
C THR A 9 1.58 -8.23 6.68
N ALA A 10 1.50 -9.44 7.24
CA ALA A 10 0.53 -9.77 8.27
C ALA A 10 0.73 -8.90 9.53
N ASN A 11 1.95 -8.81 10.04
CA ASN A 11 2.30 -7.98 11.20
C ASN A 11 1.98 -6.50 10.97
N ALA A 12 2.26 -5.98 9.76
CA ALA A 12 1.93 -4.62 9.38
C ALA A 12 0.42 -4.37 9.41
N LEU A 13 -0.38 -5.29 8.84
CA LEU A 13 -1.84 -5.19 8.84
C LEU A 13 -2.44 -5.34 10.24
N GLU A 14 -1.85 -6.16 11.12
CA GLU A 14 -2.25 -6.23 12.53
C GLU A 14 -2.00 -4.91 13.26
N SER A 15 -0.84 -4.28 13.01
CA SER A 15 -0.51 -2.95 13.54
C SER A 15 -1.50 -1.88 13.06
N LEU A 16 -2.08 -2.06 11.87
CA LEU A 16 -3.11 -1.21 11.30
C LEU A 16 -4.54 -1.58 11.74
N GLY A 17 -4.69 -2.57 12.63
CA GLY A 17 -5.96 -2.91 13.27
C GLY A 17 -6.66 -4.18 12.78
N ALA A 18 -6.14 -4.87 11.76
CA ALA A 18 -6.69 -6.15 11.33
C ALA A 18 -6.44 -7.23 12.40
N LYS A 19 -7.31 -8.25 12.44
CA LYS A 19 -7.06 -9.45 13.26
C LYS A 19 -6.62 -10.57 12.35
N ILE A 20 -5.40 -11.06 12.55
CA ILE A 20 -4.79 -12.07 11.69
C ILE A 20 -4.33 -13.24 12.56
N VAL A 21 -4.77 -14.45 12.23
CA VAL A 21 -4.40 -15.66 12.96
C VAL A 21 -3.87 -16.69 11.97
N CYS A 22 -2.62 -17.05 12.11
CA CYS A 22 -2.04 -18.20 11.42
C CYS A 22 -2.48 -19.49 12.13
N LYS A 23 -3.21 -20.35 11.41
CA LYS A 23 -3.71 -21.64 11.91
C LYS A 23 -2.76 -22.81 11.59
N GLY A 24 -1.60 -22.51 11.03
CA GLY A 24 -0.63 -23.49 10.54
C GLY A 24 -0.96 -24.03 9.15
N SER A 25 -0.01 -24.76 8.56
CA SER A 25 -0.16 -25.38 7.23
C SER A 25 -0.56 -24.40 6.11
N GLY A 26 -0.17 -23.12 6.23
CA GLY A 26 -0.51 -22.09 5.25
C GLY A 26 -1.95 -21.57 5.34
N LEU A 27 -2.70 -21.96 6.35
CA LEU A 27 -4.07 -21.49 6.59
C LEU A 27 -4.06 -20.26 7.51
N TRP A 28 -4.67 -19.19 7.04
CA TRP A 28 -4.79 -17.92 7.74
C TRP A 28 -6.24 -17.51 7.91
N SER A 29 -6.59 -17.00 9.08
CA SER A 29 -7.89 -16.36 9.35
C SER A 29 -7.66 -14.86 9.45
N ILE A 30 -8.34 -14.08 8.60
CA ILE A 30 -8.16 -12.64 8.54
C ILE A 30 -9.51 -11.97 8.73
N GLN A 31 -9.60 -11.10 9.73
CA GLN A 31 -10.71 -10.18 9.91
C GLN A 31 -10.21 -8.77 9.58
N GLY A 32 -10.63 -8.25 8.44
CA GLY A 32 -10.28 -6.89 7.97
C GLY A 32 -11.00 -5.82 8.79
N VAL A 33 -10.61 -4.57 8.54
CA VAL A 33 -11.11 -3.37 9.25
C VAL A 33 -12.18 -2.59 8.45
N GLY A 34 -12.45 -3.01 7.23
CA GLY A 34 -13.35 -2.28 6.31
C GLY A 34 -12.68 -1.07 5.65
N ILE A 35 -13.43 -0.41 4.77
CA ILE A 35 -12.97 0.79 4.05
C ILE A 35 -12.75 1.92 5.06
N GLY A 36 -11.58 2.57 5.00
CA GLY A 36 -11.22 3.67 5.91
C GLY A 36 -11.03 3.26 7.37
N GLY A 37 -11.10 1.96 7.70
CA GLY A 37 -11.05 1.47 9.07
C GLY A 37 -9.64 1.24 9.63
N PHE A 38 -8.58 1.59 8.91
CA PHE A 38 -7.21 1.50 9.44
C PHE A 38 -7.05 2.37 10.69
N ARG A 39 -6.32 1.83 11.65
CA ARG A 39 -5.96 2.53 12.88
C ARG A 39 -4.51 2.99 12.81
N GLN A 40 -4.21 4.12 13.42
CA GLN A 40 -2.83 4.57 13.55
C GLN A 40 -2.04 3.55 14.37
N PRO A 41 -0.91 3.04 13.84
CA PRO A 41 -0.08 2.10 14.57
C PRO A 41 0.72 2.80 15.68
N ASP A 42 0.96 2.11 16.78
CA ASP A 42 1.75 2.61 17.89
C ASP A 42 3.26 2.66 17.57
N ASN A 43 3.69 1.85 16.63
CA ASN A 43 5.10 1.69 16.28
C ASN A 43 5.34 1.85 14.77
N ILE A 44 6.60 2.02 14.40
CA ILE A 44 7.06 2.02 13.01
C ILE A 44 6.77 0.65 12.39
N ILE A 45 6.22 0.65 11.19
CA ILE A 45 5.97 -0.58 10.42
C ILE A 45 7.27 -0.99 9.71
N ASP A 46 7.81 -2.13 10.11
CA ASP A 46 8.97 -2.73 9.44
C ASP A 46 8.51 -3.72 8.37
N CYS A 47 8.86 -3.42 7.13
CA CYS A 47 8.54 -4.25 5.96
C CYS A 47 9.64 -5.28 5.64
N GLY A 48 10.67 -5.43 6.49
CA GLY A 48 11.81 -6.33 6.23
C GLY A 48 12.47 -6.00 4.88
N ASN A 49 12.62 -7.01 4.01
CA ASN A 49 13.12 -6.81 2.65
C ASN A 49 12.00 -6.62 1.61
N SER A 50 10.72 -6.61 2.03
CA SER A 50 9.58 -6.61 1.12
C SER A 50 9.28 -5.23 0.54
N GLY A 51 9.83 -4.94 -0.63
CA GLY A 51 9.49 -3.74 -1.38
C GLY A 51 8.03 -3.74 -1.88
N THR A 52 7.42 -4.90 -2.03
CA THR A 52 6.01 -5.05 -2.37
C THR A 52 5.15 -4.59 -1.19
N SER A 53 5.39 -5.16 0.00
CA SER A 53 4.64 -4.79 1.21
C SER A 53 4.72 -3.29 1.48
N ALA A 54 5.94 -2.71 1.45
CA ALA A 54 6.12 -1.28 1.67
C ALA A 54 5.29 -0.43 0.71
N ARG A 55 5.36 -0.69 -0.60
CA ARG A 55 4.66 0.13 -1.61
C ARG A 55 3.15 -0.04 -1.57
N LEU A 56 2.66 -1.27 -1.44
CA LEU A 56 1.23 -1.54 -1.41
C LEU A 56 0.58 -1.01 -0.13
N LEU A 57 1.24 -1.15 1.02
CA LEU A 57 0.74 -0.62 2.28
C LEU A 57 0.75 0.90 2.29
N MET A 58 1.80 1.57 1.77
CA MET A 58 1.78 3.02 1.57
C MET A 58 0.59 3.45 0.70
N GLY A 59 0.28 2.70 -0.37
CA GLY A 59 -0.93 2.93 -1.16
C GLY A 59 -2.22 2.80 -0.32
N ALA A 60 -2.35 1.72 0.43
CA ALA A 60 -3.55 1.45 1.22
C ALA A 60 -3.80 2.49 2.33
N VAL A 61 -2.74 3.00 2.98
CA VAL A 61 -2.88 3.99 4.06
C VAL A 61 -2.93 5.44 3.56
N SER A 62 -2.54 5.70 2.31
CA SER A 62 -2.47 7.06 1.76
C SER A 62 -3.79 7.81 1.80
N THR A 63 -4.89 7.09 1.71
CA THR A 63 -6.25 7.64 1.71
C THR A 63 -7.00 7.40 3.04
N SER A 64 -6.27 7.08 4.10
CA SER A 64 -6.81 6.95 5.46
C SER A 64 -6.22 8.03 6.36
N PHE A 65 -7.04 8.71 7.14
CA PHE A 65 -6.59 9.82 8.01
C PHE A 65 -5.81 9.30 9.23
N ILE A 66 -4.62 8.76 8.96
CA ILE A 66 -3.68 8.23 9.96
C ILE A 66 -2.24 8.60 9.60
N ASN A 67 -1.36 8.55 10.58
CA ASN A 67 0.08 8.75 10.41
C ASN A 67 0.80 7.42 10.57
N VAL A 68 1.61 7.05 9.58
CA VAL A 68 2.34 5.78 9.57
C VAL A 68 3.78 6.01 9.13
N THR A 69 4.72 5.47 9.87
CA THR A 69 6.12 5.44 9.44
C THR A 69 6.48 4.04 8.96
N PHE A 70 7.00 3.94 7.75
CA PHE A 70 7.48 2.70 7.16
C PHE A 70 9.00 2.63 7.18
N THR A 71 9.54 1.47 7.50
CA THR A 71 10.97 1.16 7.41
C THR A 71 11.17 -0.23 6.79
N GLY A 72 12.41 -0.69 6.77
CA GLY A 72 12.79 -2.02 6.32
C GLY A 72 14.27 -2.27 6.55
N ASP A 73 14.78 -3.37 6.05
CA ASP A 73 16.17 -3.75 6.17
C ASP A 73 17.10 -2.82 5.37
N ASN A 74 18.40 -3.04 5.50
CA ASN A 74 19.42 -2.24 4.82
C ASN A 74 19.33 -2.28 3.29
N SER A 75 18.78 -3.34 2.71
CA SER A 75 18.58 -3.46 1.26
C SER A 75 17.35 -2.65 0.82
N LEU A 76 16.24 -2.79 1.52
CA LEU A 76 15.00 -2.09 1.20
C LEU A 76 15.15 -0.58 1.40
N ARG A 77 15.87 -0.14 2.43
CA ARG A 77 16.18 1.28 2.70
C ARG A 77 16.98 1.97 1.60
N LYS A 78 17.68 1.23 0.76
CA LYS A 78 18.43 1.79 -0.39
C LYS A 78 17.58 1.97 -1.64
N ARG A 79 16.39 1.35 -1.67
CA ARG A 79 15.51 1.38 -2.86
C ARG A 79 14.74 2.71 -2.93
N PRO A 80 14.73 3.38 -4.11
CA PRO A 80 13.97 4.61 -4.29
C PRO A 80 12.46 4.34 -4.22
N MET A 81 11.71 5.27 -3.63
CA MET A 81 10.26 5.18 -3.48
C MET A 81 9.51 6.27 -4.27
N ASP A 82 10.21 7.15 -4.98
CA ASP A 82 9.63 8.24 -5.76
C ASP A 82 8.45 7.81 -6.62
N ARG A 83 8.62 6.69 -7.33
CA ARG A 83 7.60 6.18 -8.27
C ARG A 83 6.25 5.89 -7.62
N VAL A 84 6.23 5.59 -6.32
CA VAL A 84 4.99 5.37 -5.58
C VAL A 84 4.56 6.62 -4.83
N LEU A 85 5.48 7.42 -4.30
CA LEU A 85 5.14 8.64 -3.55
C LEU A 85 4.48 9.69 -4.44
N ILE A 86 4.99 9.88 -5.67
CA ILE A 86 4.46 10.87 -6.61
C ILE A 86 2.94 10.68 -6.85
N PRO A 87 2.46 9.51 -7.33
CA PRO A 87 1.02 9.35 -7.54
C PRO A 87 0.21 9.34 -6.25
N LEU A 88 0.76 8.86 -5.13
CA LEU A 88 0.03 8.86 -3.88
C LEU A 88 -0.14 10.27 -3.31
N ALA A 89 0.77 11.20 -3.58
CA ALA A 89 0.61 12.61 -3.22
C ALA A 89 -0.59 13.26 -3.93
N GLU A 90 -0.94 12.81 -5.12
CA GLU A 90 -2.10 13.32 -5.86
C GLU A 90 -3.44 13.02 -5.15
N PHE A 91 -3.52 11.99 -4.29
CA PHE A 91 -4.68 11.74 -3.42
C PHE A 91 -4.82 12.78 -2.28
N GLY A 92 -3.85 13.67 -2.10
CA GLY A 92 -3.77 14.61 -0.97
C GLY A 92 -2.95 14.08 0.21
N THR A 93 -2.21 12.99 0.03
CA THR A 93 -1.31 12.41 1.02
C THR A 93 -0.04 13.23 1.13
N SER A 94 0.45 13.44 2.35
CA SER A 94 1.74 14.08 2.61
C SER A 94 2.80 13.05 3.03
N PHE A 95 4.03 13.30 2.61
CA PHE A 95 5.17 12.44 2.93
C PHE A 95 6.30 13.25 3.56
N SER A 96 6.90 12.72 4.63
CA SER A 96 8.18 13.18 5.14
C SER A 96 9.22 12.09 4.98
N THR A 97 10.29 12.39 4.28
CA THR A 97 11.34 11.43 3.93
C THR A 97 12.71 12.02 4.27
N ASN A 98 13.69 11.14 4.38
CA ASN A 98 15.09 11.54 4.36
C ASN A 98 15.52 11.91 2.92
N VAL A 99 16.80 12.22 2.73
CA VAL A 99 17.40 12.48 1.41
C VAL A 99 17.08 11.34 0.44
N ASP A 100 16.74 11.67 -0.80
CA ASP A 100 16.46 10.75 -1.91
C ASP A 100 15.17 9.91 -1.83
N ASN A 101 14.16 10.34 -1.07
CA ASN A 101 12.87 9.65 -1.00
C ASN A 101 12.99 8.13 -0.73
N LYS A 102 13.84 7.79 0.23
CA LYS A 102 14.09 6.43 0.68
C LYS A 102 13.54 6.20 2.08
N LEU A 103 13.34 4.93 2.45
CA LEU A 103 12.94 4.57 3.81
C LEU A 103 14.01 4.98 4.85
N PRO A 104 13.59 5.40 6.06
CA PRO A 104 12.20 5.44 6.55
C PRO A 104 11.41 6.58 5.92
N ILE A 105 10.11 6.33 5.69
CA ILE A 105 9.16 7.30 5.13
C ILE A 105 7.99 7.44 6.09
N HIS A 106 7.69 8.67 6.47
CA HIS A 106 6.49 9.00 7.21
C HIS A 106 5.38 9.39 6.22
N VAL A 107 4.24 8.74 6.35
CA VAL A 107 3.03 8.94 5.53
C VAL A 107 1.97 9.56 6.41
N SER A 108 1.51 10.76 6.05
CA SER A 108 0.30 11.36 6.62
C SER A 108 -0.82 11.22 5.60
N GLY A 109 -1.71 10.27 5.83
CA GLY A 109 -2.79 9.96 4.90
C GLY A 109 -3.80 11.09 4.80
N SER A 110 -4.46 11.20 3.65
CA SER A 110 -5.42 12.25 3.38
C SER A 110 -6.71 12.04 4.18
N GLU A 111 -7.23 13.11 4.78
CA GLU A 111 -8.57 13.14 5.41
C GLU A 111 -9.67 13.13 4.35
N GLU A 112 -9.45 13.86 3.26
CA GLU A 112 -10.38 13.96 2.13
C GLU A 112 -9.67 13.52 0.83
N PRO A 113 -9.50 12.21 0.61
CA PRO A 113 -8.77 11.73 -0.55
C PRO A 113 -9.50 12.03 -1.86
N ILE A 114 -8.78 12.64 -2.79
CA ILE A 114 -9.26 13.01 -4.11
C ILE A 114 -9.01 11.83 -5.09
N PRO A 115 -10.00 11.38 -5.87
CA PRO A 115 -9.76 10.37 -6.89
C PRO A 115 -8.88 10.90 -8.02
N ILE A 116 -7.97 10.09 -8.52
CA ILE A 116 -6.97 10.51 -9.51
C ILE A 116 -7.07 9.75 -10.83
N ILE A 117 -6.56 10.36 -11.89
CA ILE A 117 -6.28 9.69 -13.17
C ILE A 117 -4.78 9.75 -13.38
N TYR A 118 -4.10 8.62 -13.21
CA TYR A 118 -2.65 8.56 -13.27
C TYR A 118 -2.16 7.73 -14.44
N LYS A 119 -1.35 8.34 -15.31
CA LYS A 119 -0.66 7.64 -16.39
C LYS A 119 0.73 7.22 -15.91
N LEU A 120 0.98 5.91 -15.88
CA LEU A 120 2.27 5.37 -15.48
C LEU A 120 3.35 5.79 -16.49
N PRO A 121 4.42 6.48 -16.07
CA PRO A 121 5.51 6.88 -16.96
C PRO A 121 6.34 5.66 -17.43
N VAL A 122 6.39 4.62 -16.62
CA VAL A 122 7.01 3.33 -16.93
C VAL A 122 6.16 2.19 -16.36
N PRO A 123 6.10 1.01 -17.02
CA PRO A 123 5.32 -0.12 -16.54
C PRO A 123 5.77 -0.55 -15.14
N SER A 124 4.84 -0.60 -14.20
CA SER A 124 5.11 -1.03 -12.82
C SER A 124 3.86 -1.57 -12.14
N ALA A 125 3.79 -2.89 -12.02
CA ALA A 125 2.68 -3.54 -11.30
C ALA A 125 2.56 -3.08 -9.84
N GLN A 126 3.67 -2.81 -9.15
CA GLN A 126 3.65 -2.37 -7.75
C GLN A 126 3.08 -0.96 -7.60
N VAL A 127 3.47 -0.02 -8.47
CA VAL A 127 2.94 1.35 -8.46
C VAL A 127 1.46 1.34 -8.82
N LYS A 128 1.07 0.61 -9.86
CA LYS A 128 -0.33 0.40 -10.22
C LYS A 128 -1.14 -0.13 -9.04
N SER A 129 -0.66 -1.19 -8.40
CA SER A 129 -1.33 -1.79 -7.25
C SER A 129 -1.47 -0.82 -6.08
N ALA A 130 -0.45 -0.03 -5.78
CA ALA A 130 -0.50 0.98 -4.73
C ALA A 130 -1.59 2.03 -5.01
N ILE A 131 -1.66 2.53 -6.26
CA ILE A 131 -2.69 3.49 -6.68
C ILE A 131 -4.10 2.88 -6.58
N LEU A 132 -4.27 1.64 -7.04
CA LEU A 132 -5.57 0.95 -6.98
C LEU A 132 -6.02 0.74 -5.54
N LEU A 133 -5.13 0.33 -4.64
CA LEU A 133 -5.45 0.16 -3.22
C LEU A 133 -5.80 1.50 -2.55
N GLY A 134 -5.05 2.57 -2.83
CA GLY A 134 -5.40 3.91 -2.37
C GLY A 134 -6.76 4.36 -2.90
N GLY A 135 -7.03 4.11 -4.18
CA GLY A 135 -8.29 4.46 -4.82
C GLY A 135 -9.54 3.82 -4.21
N LEU A 136 -9.42 2.70 -3.48
CA LEU A 136 -10.56 2.03 -2.84
C LEU A 136 -11.25 2.90 -1.78
N ASN A 137 -10.54 3.81 -1.14
CA ASN A 137 -11.07 4.70 -0.11
C ASN A 137 -11.33 6.13 -0.62
N ALA A 138 -10.92 6.47 -1.85
CA ALA A 138 -11.21 7.77 -2.45
C ALA A 138 -12.65 7.79 -3.02
N ARG A 139 -13.38 8.87 -2.72
CA ARG A 139 -14.76 9.03 -3.21
C ARG A 139 -14.75 9.42 -4.69
N GLY A 140 -15.06 8.49 -5.56
CA GLY A 140 -15.12 8.71 -7.01
C GLY A 140 -14.35 7.65 -7.78
N ARG A 141 -13.98 7.96 -9.02
CA ARG A 141 -13.30 7.03 -9.91
C ARG A 141 -11.80 7.31 -9.95
N THR A 142 -10.99 6.41 -9.40
CA THR A 142 -9.55 6.39 -9.63
C THR A 142 -9.23 5.55 -10.87
N THR A 143 -8.40 6.09 -11.76
CA THR A 143 -8.03 5.43 -13.03
C THR A 143 -6.53 5.36 -13.17
N VAL A 144 -6.01 4.19 -13.50
CA VAL A 144 -4.59 4.00 -13.86
C VAL A 144 -4.49 3.67 -15.34
N VAL A 145 -3.65 4.42 -16.06
CA VAL A 145 -3.41 4.24 -17.50
C VAL A 145 -2.01 3.68 -17.69
N GLU A 146 -1.91 2.50 -18.30
CA GLU A 146 -0.65 1.87 -18.70
C GLU A 146 -0.46 1.98 -20.21
N THR A 147 0.73 2.33 -20.66
CA THR A 147 1.11 2.29 -22.08
C THR A 147 1.54 0.89 -22.53
N GLU A 148 2.09 0.13 -21.60
CA GLU A 148 2.49 -1.27 -21.77
C GLU A 148 1.94 -2.08 -20.60
N ALA A 149 1.37 -3.24 -20.89
CA ALA A 149 0.77 -4.07 -19.88
C ALA A 149 1.79 -4.59 -18.85
N SER A 150 1.52 -4.38 -17.59
CA SER A 150 2.22 -5.00 -16.48
C SER A 150 1.39 -6.15 -15.88
N ARG A 151 1.94 -6.84 -14.85
CA ARG A 151 1.19 -7.92 -14.17
C ARG A 151 -0.13 -7.39 -13.61
N ASP A 152 -1.22 -8.14 -13.81
CA ASP A 152 -2.61 -7.77 -13.51
C ASP A 152 -3.21 -8.51 -12.29
N HIS A 153 -2.36 -9.00 -11.39
CA HIS A 153 -2.81 -9.81 -10.25
C HIS A 153 -3.73 -9.04 -9.32
N THR A 154 -3.43 -7.77 -9.04
CA THR A 154 -4.25 -6.93 -8.17
C THR A 154 -5.59 -6.64 -8.78
N GLU A 155 -5.66 -6.32 -10.06
CA GLU A 155 -6.92 -6.08 -10.78
C GLU A 155 -7.81 -7.32 -10.76
N LYS A 156 -7.24 -8.50 -11.06
CA LYS A 156 -7.96 -9.77 -11.01
C LYS A 156 -8.49 -10.06 -9.60
N MET A 157 -7.68 -9.83 -8.58
CA MET A 157 -8.08 -10.00 -7.18
C MET A 157 -9.21 -9.05 -6.81
N LEU A 158 -9.06 -7.75 -7.08
CA LEU A 158 -10.07 -6.75 -6.74
C LEU A 158 -11.38 -6.97 -7.50
N LYS A 159 -11.31 -7.42 -8.76
CA LYS A 159 -12.47 -7.81 -9.54
C LYS A 159 -13.18 -9.04 -8.94
N ALA A 160 -12.44 -10.07 -8.56
CA ALA A 160 -12.98 -11.27 -7.90
C ALA A 160 -13.65 -10.95 -6.55
N LEU A 161 -13.17 -9.92 -5.85
CA LEU A 161 -13.76 -9.41 -4.61
C LEU A 161 -14.88 -8.40 -4.85
N SER A 162 -15.26 -8.14 -6.11
CA SER A 162 -16.28 -7.15 -6.52
C SER A 162 -16.00 -5.72 -6.03
N LEU A 163 -14.72 -5.37 -5.85
CA LEU A 163 -14.30 -4.05 -5.37
C LEU A 163 -14.03 -3.05 -6.51
N ILE A 164 -13.85 -3.53 -7.74
CA ILE A 164 -13.59 -2.69 -8.92
C ILE A 164 -14.36 -3.17 -10.14
N HIS A 165 -14.59 -2.24 -11.08
CA HIS A 165 -15.03 -2.52 -12.45
C HIS A 165 -13.89 -2.23 -13.43
N ILE A 166 -13.53 -3.21 -14.22
CA ILE A 166 -12.49 -3.12 -15.24
C ILE A 166 -13.12 -3.12 -16.62
#